data_4b2b9ca964901abf9b48b7c401a3ca4d
#
_entry.id   4b2b9ca964901abf9b48b7c401a3ca4d
#
_cell.length_a   1.000
_cell.length_b   1.000
_cell.length_c   1.000
_cell.angle_alpha   90.00
_cell.angle_beta   90.00
_cell.angle_gamma   90.00
#
_symmetry.space_group_name_H-M   'P 1'
#
loop_
_entity.id
_entity.type
_entity.pdbx_description
1 polymer ?
#
loop_
_entity_poly.entity_id
_entity_poly.type
_entity_poly.pdbx_seq_one_letter_code
_entity_poly.pdbx_strand_id
1 'polypeptide(L)'
;MKVALTKGTLLVPPTYFAVAHALAMPECDWRVFTLAARVSDSSVALPIHEAAPGVLSPALPVRALRQARGLGAMRRAVSSWGPDVIHQHQATWSLPAVGAARESGVPLVVTLHGGDAYPRLGRGLGAAWNARNRRAAFEGATRLLAVSRYLADVALGAGADPARLSVHYQGVDTDWWTPAPAHRPARAHYPAPAHYPAPARVPVPAEPGHGLVDASLPADADTPVVLFVGTLSALKGVDDLVEASAALATRRPHRLVLVGDGPLASALRASAPAHVRLTGPLPRERVREWVRRARVIVLPTKPTQGRQEAAGLVLLEAQACGVPVVAYRTGGTPEMVTPGASLLTAERTPWALSRSIDEALAWSDAELAERGAACRAWVDAERSLRASVAQLRTIYEAVAR
;
A
#
# COMPACT_ATOMS: atom_id res chain seq x y z
N MET A 1 0.09 26.08 -7.97
CA MET A 1 -0.44 25.16 -8.99
C MET A 1 -1.67 24.47 -8.42
N LYS A 2 -2.77 24.44 -9.17
CA LYS A 2 -3.98 23.70 -8.80
C LYS A 2 -3.92 22.27 -9.33
N VAL A 3 -4.03 21.28 -8.47
CA VAL A 3 -3.94 19.88 -8.87
C VAL A 3 -5.22 19.13 -8.48
N ALA A 4 -5.96 18.66 -9.48
CA ALA A 4 -7.12 17.80 -9.28
C ALA A 4 -6.67 16.35 -9.09
N LEU A 5 -6.66 15.85 -7.84
CA LEU A 5 -6.43 14.45 -7.58
C LEU A 5 -7.72 13.66 -7.83
N THR A 6 -7.69 12.72 -8.77
CA THR A 6 -8.87 11.94 -9.14
C THR A 6 -8.69 10.45 -8.83
N LYS A 7 -9.73 9.82 -8.27
CA LYS A 7 -9.76 8.41 -7.91
C LYS A 7 -11.20 7.89 -7.88
N GLY A 8 -11.44 6.65 -8.27
CA GLY A 8 -12.80 6.07 -8.29
C GLY A 8 -13.46 6.07 -6.91
N THR A 9 -12.81 5.48 -5.92
CA THR A 9 -13.20 5.55 -4.50
C THR A 9 -11.97 5.82 -3.65
N LEU A 10 -12.08 6.69 -2.65
CA LEU A 10 -11.01 6.99 -1.71
C LEU A 10 -11.31 6.34 -0.36
N LEU A 11 -10.49 5.37 0.03
CA LEU A 11 -10.56 4.70 1.32
C LEU A 11 -9.21 4.89 2.03
N VAL A 12 -9.17 5.64 3.13
CA VAL A 12 -7.94 5.84 3.89
C VAL A 12 -8.17 5.41 5.34
N PRO A 13 -7.38 4.46 5.83
CA PRO A 13 -6.60 3.47 5.11
C PRO A 13 -7.50 2.55 4.27
N PRO A 14 -7.03 1.77 3.29
CA PRO A 14 -5.64 1.40 2.98
C PRO A 14 -5.00 2.19 1.83
N THR A 15 -5.72 3.11 1.16
CA THR A 15 -5.17 3.79 -0.03
C THR A 15 -4.44 5.10 0.31
N TYR A 16 -3.67 5.10 1.40
CA TYR A 16 -2.89 6.27 1.85
C TYR A 16 -1.95 6.80 0.76
N PHE A 17 -1.38 5.91 -0.05
CA PHE A 17 -0.53 6.27 -1.18
C PHE A 17 -1.17 7.28 -2.16
N ALA A 18 -2.49 7.30 -2.26
CA ALA A 18 -3.19 8.21 -3.18
C ALA A 18 -3.16 9.67 -2.70
N VAL A 19 -3.01 9.90 -1.40
CA VAL A 19 -3.02 11.24 -0.79
C VAL A 19 -1.66 11.66 -0.25
N ALA A 20 -0.72 10.74 -0.10
CA ALA A 20 0.58 11.00 0.51
C ALA A 20 1.36 12.13 -0.19
N HIS A 21 1.38 12.14 -1.53
CA HIS A 21 2.04 13.19 -2.30
C HIS A 21 1.35 14.55 -2.13
N ALA A 22 0.01 14.57 -2.10
CA ALA A 22 -0.74 15.80 -1.89
C ALA A 22 -0.48 16.41 -0.52
N LEU A 23 -0.44 15.59 0.53
CA LEU A 23 -0.10 16.02 1.89
C LEU A 23 1.33 16.53 2.02
N ALA A 24 2.26 16.01 1.21
CA ALA A 24 3.67 16.38 1.20
C ALA A 24 4.00 17.56 0.26
N MET A 25 3.01 18.12 -0.44
CA MET A 25 3.14 19.33 -1.30
C MET A 25 2.10 20.39 -0.91
N PRO A 26 2.20 20.99 0.29
CA PRO A 26 1.24 21.97 0.79
C PRO A 26 1.24 23.29 -0.01
N GLU A 27 2.25 23.52 -0.82
CA GLU A 27 2.34 24.70 -1.72
C GLU A 27 1.42 24.60 -2.94
N CYS A 28 0.87 23.43 -3.25
CA CYS A 28 -0.13 23.25 -4.29
C CYS A 28 -1.54 23.36 -3.74
N ASP A 29 -2.45 23.95 -4.51
CA ASP A 29 -3.88 23.93 -4.22
C ASP A 29 -4.45 22.56 -4.66
N TRP A 30 -4.72 21.69 -3.72
CA TRP A 30 -5.21 20.34 -3.94
C TRP A 30 -6.71 20.23 -3.74
N ARG A 31 -7.37 19.50 -4.64
CA ARG A 31 -8.72 19.01 -4.39
C ARG A 31 -8.85 17.57 -4.88
N VAL A 32 -9.41 16.73 -4.02
CA VAL A 32 -9.70 15.33 -4.34
C VAL A 32 -11.09 15.23 -4.95
N PHE A 33 -11.20 14.58 -6.11
CA PHE A 33 -12.45 14.25 -6.77
C PHE A 33 -12.62 12.73 -6.81
N THR A 34 -13.68 12.24 -6.22
CA THR A 34 -13.95 10.81 -6.09
C THR A 34 -15.45 10.54 -6.20
N LEU A 35 -15.85 9.31 -6.50
CA LEU A 35 -17.27 8.93 -6.43
C LEU A 35 -17.74 8.89 -4.98
N ALA A 36 -16.92 8.31 -4.11
CA ALA A 36 -17.20 8.27 -2.67
C ALA A 36 -15.89 8.15 -1.87
N ALA A 37 -15.87 8.72 -0.68
CA ALA A 37 -14.75 8.65 0.24
C ALA A 37 -15.14 8.02 1.58
N ARG A 38 -14.19 7.36 2.19
CA ARG A 38 -14.17 7.03 3.63
C ARG A 38 -12.76 7.27 4.14
N VAL A 39 -12.58 8.36 4.86
CA VAL A 39 -11.29 8.76 5.43
C VAL A 39 -11.45 8.72 6.94
N SER A 40 -10.77 7.78 7.60
CA SER A 40 -10.78 7.63 9.05
C SER A 40 -9.52 8.20 9.73
N ASP A 41 -8.58 8.71 8.93
CA ASP A 41 -7.36 9.36 9.40
C ASP A 41 -7.55 10.88 9.37
N SER A 42 -7.60 11.51 10.55
CA SER A 42 -7.80 12.95 10.70
C SER A 42 -6.61 13.81 10.22
N SER A 43 -5.44 13.20 9.98
CA SER A 43 -4.29 13.89 9.40
C SER A 43 -4.47 14.19 7.91
N VAL A 44 -5.45 13.57 7.25
CA VAL A 44 -5.77 13.82 5.84
C VAL A 44 -6.70 15.03 5.71
N ALA A 45 -6.13 16.21 5.81
CA ALA A 45 -6.85 17.49 5.72
C ALA A 45 -6.90 18.02 4.27
N LEU A 46 -7.41 17.22 3.33
CA LEU A 46 -7.58 17.61 1.93
C LEU A 46 -9.05 17.91 1.61
N PRO A 47 -9.38 18.94 0.82
CA PRO A 47 -10.73 19.16 0.31
C PRO A 47 -11.16 18.00 -0.58
N ILE A 48 -12.26 17.33 -0.23
CA ILE A 48 -12.78 16.15 -0.95
C ILE A 48 -14.15 16.50 -1.55
N HIS A 49 -14.27 16.30 -2.87
CA HIS A 49 -15.53 16.37 -3.61
C HIS A 49 -16.03 14.97 -3.93
N GLU A 50 -17.15 14.56 -3.33
CA GLU A 50 -17.81 13.28 -3.59
C GLU A 50 -18.92 13.44 -4.62
N ALA A 51 -18.74 12.84 -5.80
CA ALA A 51 -19.70 12.94 -6.90
C ALA A 51 -20.90 11.99 -6.79
N ALA A 52 -20.80 10.95 -5.95
CA ALA A 52 -21.86 9.97 -5.73
C ALA A 52 -21.82 9.43 -4.29
N PRO A 53 -22.07 10.26 -3.27
CA PRO A 53 -22.14 9.79 -1.90
C PRO A 53 -23.17 8.66 -1.78
N GLY A 54 -22.79 7.58 -1.08
CA GLY A 54 -23.61 6.37 -0.94
C GLY A 54 -23.39 5.28 -2.02
N VAL A 55 -22.47 5.44 -2.98
CA VAL A 55 -22.02 4.36 -3.88
C VAL A 55 -21.38 3.19 -3.11
N LEU A 56 -20.93 3.42 -1.90
CA LEU A 56 -20.42 2.36 -1.00
C LEU A 56 -21.55 1.51 -0.37
N SER A 57 -22.82 1.81 -0.63
CA SER A 57 -23.97 1.02 -0.15
C SER A 57 -24.02 -0.36 -0.81
N PRO A 58 -24.42 -1.43 -0.11
CA PRO A 58 -24.48 -2.78 -0.64
C PRO A 58 -25.61 -3.01 -1.68
N ALA A 59 -26.62 -2.12 -1.77
CA ALA A 59 -27.76 -2.28 -2.68
C ALA A 59 -27.38 -2.11 -4.16
N LEU A 60 -27.23 -3.21 -4.90
CA LEU A 60 -26.67 -3.30 -6.25
C LEU A 60 -27.33 -2.41 -7.33
N PRO A 61 -28.68 -2.39 -7.54
CA PRO A 61 -29.27 -1.61 -8.65
C PRO A 61 -29.15 -0.10 -8.43
N VAL A 62 -29.31 0.37 -7.20
CA VAL A 62 -29.15 1.77 -6.81
C VAL A 62 -27.70 2.21 -6.96
N ARG A 63 -26.76 1.32 -6.64
CA ARG A 63 -25.32 1.56 -6.79
C ARG A 63 -24.92 1.79 -8.24
N ALA A 64 -25.37 0.96 -9.19
CA ALA A 64 -25.03 1.09 -10.60
C ALA A 64 -25.53 2.42 -11.22
N LEU A 65 -26.77 2.82 -10.91
CA LEU A 65 -27.33 4.07 -11.39
C LEU A 65 -26.61 5.30 -10.80
N ARG A 66 -26.34 5.29 -9.49
CA ARG A 66 -25.60 6.36 -8.82
C ARG A 66 -24.18 6.46 -9.36
N GLN A 67 -23.53 5.34 -9.61
CA GLN A 67 -22.20 5.27 -10.19
C GLN A 67 -22.16 5.90 -11.60
N ALA A 68 -23.10 5.56 -12.47
CA ALA A 68 -23.17 6.12 -13.82
C ALA A 68 -23.38 7.65 -13.81
N ARG A 69 -24.30 8.13 -12.97
CA ARG A 69 -24.52 9.59 -12.79
C ARG A 69 -23.33 10.28 -12.16
N GLY A 70 -22.68 9.64 -11.17
CA GLY A 70 -21.50 10.15 -10.49
C GLY A 70 -20.30 10.36 -11.41
N LEU A 71 -20.10 9.50 -12.41
CA LEU A 71 -19.01 9.67 -13.39
C LEU A 71 -19.13 10.99 -14.17
N GLY A 72 -20.33 11.31 -14.65
CA GLY A 72 -20.59 12.58 -15.33
C GLY A 72 -20.49 13.80 -14.41
N ALA A 73 -20.98 13.68 -13.18
CA ALA A 73 -20.86 14.72 -12.16
C ALA A 73 -19.41 14.99 -11.79
N MET A 74 -18.62 13.95 -11.55
CA MET A 74 -17.18 14.05 -11.25
C MET A 74 -16.42 14.74 -12.39
N ARG A 75 -16.66 14.37 -13.65
CA ARG A 75 -16.06 15.02 -14.82
C ARG A 75 -16.35 16.52 -14.82
N ARG A 76 -17.63 16.92 -14.71
CA ARG A 76 -18.03 18.34 -14.68
C ARG A 76 -17.39 19.08 -13.50
N ALA A 77 -17.34 18.48 -12.32
CA ALA A 77 -16.75 19.09 -11.14
C ALA A 77 -15.24 19.35 -11.33
N VAL A 78 -14.50 18.40 -11.92
CA VAL A 78 -13.09 18.59 -12.24
C VAL A 78 -12.90 19.72 -13.26
N SER A 79 -13.66 19.71 -14.39
CA SER A 79 -13.55 20.75 -15.43
C SER A 79 -13.91 22.13 -14.88
N SER A 80 -15.00 22.26 -14.07
CA SER A 80 -15.44 23.55 -13.54
C SER A 80 -14.53 24.10 -12.43
N TRP A 81 -13.74 23.26 -11.76
CA TRP A 81 -12.77 23.73 -10.77
C TRP A 81 -11.54 24.41 -11.42
N GLY A 82 -11.25 24.10 -12.68
CA GLY A 82 -10.18 24.69 -13.45
C GLY A 82 -8.79 24.36 -12.89
N PRO A 83 -8.39 23.06 -12.83
CA PRO A 83 -7.06 22.68 -12.41
C PRO A 83 -6.00 23.02 -13.46
N ASP A 84 -4.74 23.17 -13.04
CA ASP A 84 -3.58 23.26 -13.92
C ASP A 84 -3.12 21.85 -14.36
N VAL A 85 -3.33 20.83 -13.52
CA VAL A 85 -3.02 19.42 -13.77
C VAL A 85 -4.11 18.53 -13.19
N ILE A 86 -4.50 17.50 -13.93
CA ILE A 86 -5.34 16.41 -13.43
C ILE A 86 -4.44 15.22 -13.15
N HIS A 87 -4.44 14.71 -11.91
CA HIS A 87 -3.69 13.51 -11.52
C HIS A 87 -4.63 12.38 -11.15
N GLN A 88 -4.77 11.40 -12.04
CA GLN A 88 -5.58 10.20 -11.83
C GLN A 88 -4.78 9.09 -11.17
N HIS A 89 -5.25 8.62 -10.02
CA HIS A 89 -4.74 7.39 -9.39
C HIS A 89 -5.58 6.18 -9.81
N GLN A 90 -4.91 5.18 -10.38
CA GLN A 90 -5.46 3.96 -10.96
C GLN A 90 -6.23 4.15 -12.28
N ALA A 91 -5.78 3.47 -13.33
CA ALA A 91 -6.40 3.56 -14.66
C ALA A 91 -7.81 2.97 -14.75
N THR A 92 -8.26 2.14 -13.79
CA THR A 92 -9.57 1.48 -13.82
C THR A 92 -10.77 2.42 -13.63
N TRP A 93 -10.55 3.67 -13.24
CA TRP A 93 -11.59 4.70 -13.02
C TRP A 93 -11.27 6.02 -13.75
N SER A 94 -10.55 5.98 -14.84
CA SER A 94 -9.98 7.16 -15.51
C SER A 94 -10.95 7.92 -16.42
N LEU A 95 -12.09 7.34 -16.83
CA LEU A 95 -13.00 7.99 -17.78
C LEU A 95 -13.42 9.41 -17.39
N PRO A 96 -13.77 9.73 -16.12
CA PRO A 96 -14.07 11.12 -15.74
C PRO A 96 -12.89 12.07 -15.91
N ALA A 97 -11.69 11.65 -15.48
CA ALA A 97 -10.47 12.43 -15.59
C ALA A 97 -10.06 12.66 -17.06
N VAL A 98 -10.11 11.60 -17.88
CA VAL A 98 -9.86 11.68 -19.32
C VAL A 98 -10.86 12.60 -20.01
N GLY A 99 -12.15 12.51 -19.65
CA GLY A 99 -13.18 13.39 -20.18
C GLY A 99 -12.95 14.84 -19.79
N ALA A 100 -12.62 15.13 -18.54
CA ALA A 100 -12.32 16.47 -18.07
C ALA A 100 -11.07 17.05 -18.77
N ALA A 101 -10.00 16.26 -18.89
CA ALA A 101 -8.77 16.68 -19.58
C ALA A 101 -9.03 17.05 -21.05
N ARG A 102 -9.83 16.24 -21.77
CA ARG A 102 -10.20 16.51 -23.18
C ARG A 102 -11.05 17.78 -23.33
N GLU A 103 -11.99 18.02 -22.41
CA GLU A 103 -12.86 19.20 -22.44
C GLU A 103 -12.15 20.48 -22.08
N SER A 104 -11.21 20.46 -21.15
CA SER A 104 -10.52 21.64 -20.65
C SER A 104 -9.16 21.89 -21.30
N GLY A 105 -8.59 20.92 -22.02
CA GLY A 105 -7.21 20.98 -22.51
C GLY A 105 -6.14 20.80 -21.44
N VAL A 106 -6.55 20.54 -20.20
CA VAL A 106 -5.64 20.39 -19.06
C VAL A 106 -4.87 19.06 -19.14
N PRO A 107 -3.55 19.05 -18.89
CA PRO A 107 -2.75 17.82 -18.92
C PRO A 107 -3.21 16.80 -17.88
N LEU A 108 -3.20 15.53 -18.30
CA LEU A 108 -3.57 14.38 -17.47
C LEU A 108 -2.35 13.53 -17.15
N VAL A 109 -2.02 13.41 -15.87
CA VAL A 109 -1.06 12.45 -15.33
C VAL A 109 -1.83 11.26 -14.77
N VAL A 110 -1.41 10.03 -15.08
CA VAL A 110 -2.03 8.81 -14.56
C VAL A 110 -1.00 7.94 -13.87
N THR A 111 -1.18 7.65 -12.58
CA THR A 111 -0.33 6.71 -11.84
C THR A 111 -0.97 5.32 -11.80
N LEU A 112 -0.22 4.34 -12.28
CA LEU A 112 -0.55 2.92 -12.26
C LEU A 112 -0.06 2.29 -10.96
N HIS A 113 -0.96 1.57 -10.26
CA HIS A 113 -0.68 1.03 -8.92
C HIS A 113 -0.61 -0.51 -8.86
N GLY A 114 -0.91 -1.19 -9.95
CA GLY A 114 -0.87 -2.66 -9.99
C GLY A 114 -1.90 -3.25 -10.93
N GLY A 115 -2.99 -3.79 -10.41
CA GLY A 115 -4.01 -4.46 -11.20
C GLY A 115 -4.58 -3.66 -12.37
N ASP A 116 -4.48 -2.36 -12.30
CA ASP A 116 -4.94 -1.41 -13.32
C ASP A 116 -4.03 -1.35 -14.58
N ALA A 117 -2.80 -1.84 -14.51
CA ALA A 117 -1.90 -1.94 -15.67
C ALA A 117 -2.11 -3.23 -16.50
N TYR A 118 -2.64 -4.30 -15.91
CA TYR A 118 -2.75 -5.59 -16.61
C TYR A 118 -3.82 -5.61 -17.70
N PRO A 119 -3.56 -6.24 -18.86
CA PRO A 119 -4.46 -6.21 -20.01
C PRO A 119 -5.78 -6.93 -19.78
N ARG A 120 -5.78 -7.97 -18.95
CA ARG A 120 -6.99 -8.76 -18.62
C ARG A 120 -7.03 -9.08 -17.14
N LEU A 121 -8.05 -8.59 -16.45
CA LEU A 121 -8.37 -8.93 -15.08
C LEU A 121 -9.81 -9.39 -14.98
N GLY A 122 -10.01 -10.72 -14.91
CA GLY A 122 -11.33 -11.33 -14.78
C GLY A 122 -12.10 -11.47 -16.10
N ARG A 123 -13.38 -11.83 -15.99
CA ARG A 123 -14.34 -12.02 -17.08
C ARG A 123 -15.60 -11.17 -16.82
N GLY A 124 -16.39 -10.93 -17.88
CA GLY A 124 -17.67 -10.23 -17.80
C GLY A 124 -17.57 -8.69 -17.85
N LEU A 125 -18.68 -8.02 -17.50
CA LEU A 125 -18.85 -6.56 -17.65
C LEU A 125 -17.82 -5.73 -16.86
N GLY A 126 -17.43 -6.20 -15.68
CA GLY A 126 -16.41 -5.52 -14.88
C GLY A 126 -15.02 -5.51 -15.53
N ALA A 127 -14.63 -6.63 -16.16
CA ALA A 127 -13.39 -6.74 -16.90
C ALA A 127 -13.40 -5.84 -18.16
N ALA A 128 -14.53 -5.81 -18.90
CA ALA A 128 -14.71 -4.92 -20.04
C ALA A 128 -14.65 -3.43 -19.62
N TRP A 129 -15.26 -3.08 -18.50
CA TRP A 129 -15.19 -1.75 -17.90
C TRP A 129 -13.76 -1.34 -17.58
N ASN A 130 -13.01 -2.20 -16.88
CA ASN A 130 -11.62 -1.94 -16.52
C ASN A 130 -10.73 -1.81 -17.76
N ALA A 131 -10.94 -2.66 -18.78
CA ALA A 131 -10.20 -2.58 -20.05
C ALA A 131 -10.47 -1.27 -20.79
N ARG A 132 -11.74 -0.81 -20.83
CA ARG A 132 -12.13 0.47 -21.43
C ARG A 132 -11.47 1.65 -20.70
N ASN A 133 -11.51 1.67 -19.36
CA ASN A 133 -10.89 2.74 -18.57
C ASN A 133 -9.37 2.77 -18.77
N ARG A 134 -8.71 1.60 -18.72
CA ARG A 134 -7.26 1.52 -18.95
C ARG A 134 -6.87 2.04 -20.35
N ARG A 135 -7.59 1.60 -21.39
CA ARG A 135 -7.35 2.10 -22.75
C ARG A 135 -7.50 3.61 -22.81
N ALA A 136 -8.58 4.15 -22.26
CA ALA A 136 -8.81 5.60 -22.23
C ALA A 136 -7.70 6.34 -21.47
N ALA A 137 -7.19 5.78 -20.36
CA ALA A 137 -6.05 6.33 -19.63
C ALA A 137 -4.78 6.33 -20.46
N PHE A 138 -4.46 5.20 -21.12
CA PHE A 138 -3.25 5.07 -21.94
C PHE A 138 -3.26 6.00 -23.16
N GLU A 139 -4.40 6.16 -23.80
CA GLU A 139 -4.56 7.06 -24.96
C GLU A 139 -4.63 8.54 -24.55
N GLY A 140 -5.28 8.84 -23.42
CA GLY A 140 -5.58 10.21 -23.00
C GLY A 140 -4.58 10.84 -22.05
N ALA A 141 -3.68 10.07 -21.45
CA ALA A 141 -2.70 10.62 -20.51
C ALA A 141 -1.59 11.40 -21.24
N THR A 142 -1.25 12.57 -20.71
CA THR A 142 -0.02 13.31 -21.08
C THR A 142 1.21 12.57 -20.56
N ARG A 143 1.10 12.00 -19.35
CA ARG A 143 2.13 11.15 -18.73
C ARG A 143 1.49 9.97 -18.00
N LEU A 144 2.11 8.81 -18.16
CA LEU A 144 1.84 7.58 -17.40
C LEU A 144 2.98 7.35 -16.43
N LEU A 145 2.65 7.10 -15.17
CA LEU A 145 3.62 6.83 -14.11
C LEU A 145 3.39 5.41 -13.59
N ALA A 146 4.41 4.56 -13.65
CA ALA A 146 4.38 3.23 -13.07
C ALA A 146 5.16 3.22 -11.74
N VAL A 147 4.62 2.59 -10.70
CA VAL A 147 5.22 2.57 -9.35
C VAL A 147 6.44 1.66 -9.22
N SER A 148 6.81 0.95 -10.29
CA SER A 148 8.01 0.13 -10.43
C SER A 148 8.35 -0.09 -11.90
N ARG A 149 9.58 -0.49 -12.19
CA ARG A 149 10.01 -0.91 -13.54
C ARG A 149 9.20 -2.12 -14.00
N TYR A 150 9.04 -3.10 -13.10
CA TYR A 150 8.18 -4.24 -13.37
C TYR A 150 6.79 -3.82 -13.86
N LEU A 151 6.14 -2.86 -13.19
CA LEU A 151 4.81 -2.40 -13.59
C LEU A 151 4.84 -1.59 -14.89
N ALA A 152 5.94 -0.88 -15.17
CA ALA A 152 6.14 -0.23 -16.46
C ALA A 152 6.20 -1.25 -17.60
N ASP A 153 6.93 -2.35 -17.43
CA ASP A 153 7.01 -3.43 -18.43
C ASP A 153 5.63 -4.08 -18.65
N VAL A 154 4.86 -4.30 -17.60
CA VAL A 154 3.46 -4.77 -17.69
C VAL A 154 2.60 -3.79 -18.50
N ALA A 155 2.73 -2.48 -18.24
CA ALA A 155 1.98 -1.45 -18.96
C ALA A 155 2.37 -1.36 -20.43
N LEU A 156 3.66 -1.46 -20.77
CA LEU A 156 4.16 -1.54 -22.15
C LEU A 156 3.56 -2.75 -22.88
N GLY A 157 3.60 -3.93 -22.24
CA GLY A 157 2.97 -5.14 -22.77
C GLY A 157 1.45 -5.04 -22.92
N ALA A 158 0.81 -4.10 -22.20
CA ALA A 158 -0.62 -3.81 -22.30
C ALA A 158 -0.97 -2.67 -23.28
N GLY A 159 0.03 -2.13 -24.01
CA GLY A 159 -0.13 -1.11 -25.06
C GLY A 159 0.05 0.33 -24.57
N ALA A 160 0.73 0.57 -23.45
CA ALA A 160 1.12 1.92 -23.06
C ALA A 160 2.20 2.47 -24.01
N ASP A 161 2.13 3.76 -24.33
CA ASP A 161 3.11 4.45 -25.16
C ASP A 161 4.41 4.67 -24.35
N PRO A 162 5.55 4.12 -24.79
CA PRO A 162 6.82 4.27 -24.09
C PRO A 162 7.29 5.74 -24.01
N ALA A 163 6.92 6.60 -24.95
CA ALA A 163 7.28 8.01 -24.92
C ALA A 163 6.57 8.79 -23.81
N ARG A 164 5.46 8.28 -23.29
CA ARG A 164 4.66 8.89 -22.21
C ARG A 164 4.81 8.18 -20.88
N LEU A 165 5.42 6.99 -20.85
CA LEU A 165 5.55 6.16 -19.64
C LEU A 165 6.88 6.42 -18.96
N SER A 166 6.83 6.60 -17.65
CA SER A 166 8.03 6.65 -16.80
C SER A 166 7.80 5.92 -15.48
N VAL A 167 8.90 5.49 -14.86
CA VAL A 167 8.87 4.93 -13.50
C VAL A 167 8.88 6.07 -12.50
N HIS A 168 7.91 6.03 -11.57
CA HIS A 168 7.83 6.95 -10.46
C HIS A 168 7.55 6.16 -9.18
N TYR A 169 8.59 5.92 -8.41
CA TYR A 169 8.47 5.24 -7.13
C TYR A 169 7.71 6.11 -6.14
N GLN A 170 6.67 5.55 -5.49
CA GLN A 170 5.79 6.31 -4.61
C GLN A 170 6.51 6.86 -3.37
N GLY A 171 7.55 6.17 -2.91
CA GLY A 171 8.27 6.52 -1.69
C GLY A 171 7.46 6.26 -0.41
N VAL A 172 8.13 6.38 0.72
CA VAL A 172 7.54 6.34 2.05
C VAL A 172 8.00 7.55 2.86
N ASP A 173 7.14 7.98 3.78
CA ASP A 173 7.43 9.08 4.70
C ASP A 173 8.48 8.63 5.74
N THR A 174 9.75 8.96 5.48
CA THR A 174 10.87 8.58 6.34
C THR A 174 10.95 9.44 7.61
N ASP A 175 10.22 10.52 7.72
CA ASP A 175 10.11 11.32 8.94
C ASP A 175 9.09 10.71 9.90
N TRP A 176 8.08 10.03 9.36
CA TRP A 176 7.10 9.30 10.15
C TRP A 176 7.53 7.84 10.41
N TRP A 177 7.98 7.10 9.39
CA TRP A 177 8.54 5.76 9.53
C TRP A 177 10.00 5.85 9.98
N THR A 178 10.22 5.88 11.30
CA THR A 178 11.54 6.03 11.91
C THR A 178 11.84 4.83 12.81
N PRO A 179 13.12 4.51 13.02
CA PRO A 179 13.52 3.53 14.03
C PRO A 179 12.95 3.83 15.41
N ALA A 180 12.91 2.85 16.29
CA ALA A 180 12.62 3.09 17.70
C ALA A 180 13.65 4.04 18.29
N PRO A 181 13.28 4.97 19.20
CA PRO A 181 14.24 5.81 19.90
C PRO A 181 15.31 4.95 20.58
N ALA A 182 16.59 5.35 20.47
CA ALA A 182 17.75 4.62 20.97
C ALA A 182 17.79 4.39 22.49
N HIS A 183 16.84 4.97 23.25
CA HIS A 183 16.75 4.89 24.71
C HIS A 183 15.62 3.96 25.19
N ARG A 184 15.51 2.78 24.59
CA ARG A 184 14.72 1.70 25.21
C ARG A 184 15.59 0.46 25.34
N PRO A 185 16.07 0.17 26.56
CA PRO A 185 16.55 -1.16 26.87
C PRO A 185 15.40 -2.16 26.57
N ALA A 186 15.74 -3.37 26.16
CA ALA A 186 14.77 -4.45 25.86
C ALA A 186 13.85 -4.82 27.04
N ARG A 187 13.94 -4.09 28.15
CA ARG A 187 13.18 -4.22 29.38
C ARG A 187 12.41 -2.94 29.71
N ALA A 188 11.45 -2.53 28.90
CA ALA A 188 10.51 -1.51 29.34
C ALA A 188 9.11 -2.11 29.38
N HIS A 189 8.60 -2.37 30.57
CA HIS A 189 7.17 -2.42 30.85
C HIS A 189 6.58 -1.13 30.27
N TYR A 190 5.75 -1.28 29.24
CA TYR A 190 4.89 -0.18 28.81
C TYR A 190 3.79 -0.06 29.85
N PRO A 191 3.68 1.02 30.62
CA PRO A 191 2.43 1.32 31.27
C PRO A 191 1.37 1.44 30.17
N ALA A 192 0.19 0.88 30.43
CA ALA A 192 -0.96 1.13 29.56
C ALA A 192 -1.05 2.65 29.35
N PRO A 193 -1.26 3.12 28.11
CA PRO A 193 -1.37 4.54 27.85
C PRO A 193 -2.48 5.11 28.74
N ALA A 194 -2.12 6.10 29.57
CA ALA A 194 -3.08 6.89 30.32
C ALA A 194 -4.10 7.43 29.31
N HIS A 195 -5.35 7.28 29.62
CA HIS A 195 -6.54 7.67 28.88
C HIS A 195 -6.32 8.82 27.87
N TYR A 196 -6.19 8.46 26.58
CA TYR A 196 -6.57 9.38 25.52
C TYR A 196 -8.10 9.40 25.50
N PRO A 197 -8.75 10.54 25.51
CA PRO A 197 -10.19 10.61 25.30
C PRO A 197 -10.49 9.95 23.94
N ALA A 198 -11.32 8.92 23.95
CA ALA A 198 -11.75 8.25 22.75
C ALA A 198 -12.38 9.28 21.80
N PRO A 199 -11.98 9.36 20.53
CA PRO A 199 -12.73 10.14 19.56
C PRO A 199 -14.16 9.61 19.53
N ALA A 200 -15.14 10.52 19.47
CA ALA A 200 -16.55 10.19 19.48
C ALA A 200 -16.84 9.02 18.52
N ARG A 201 -17.40 7.95 19.06
CA ARG A 201 -17.76 6.75 18.30
C ARG A 201 -18.79 7.12 17.25
N VAL A 202 -18.37 7.17 15.99
CA VAL A 202 -19.30 6.98 14.88
C VAL A 202 -19.70 5.50 14.95
N PRO A 203 -21.01 5.17 15.02
CA PRO A 203 -21.44 3.78 15.09
C PRO A 203 -21.03 3.06 13.79
N VAL A 204 -20.07 2.18 13.88
CA VAL A 204 -19.83 1.15 12.84
C VAL A 204 -20.89 0.08 13.11
N PRO A 205 -21.71 -0.33 12.12
CA PRO A 205 -22.60 -1.46 12.29
C PRO A 205 -21.78 -2.67 12.71
N ALA A 206 -22.14 -3.27 13.84
CA ALA A 206 -21.51 -4.48 14.35
C ALA A 206 -21.81 -5.63 13.38
N GLU A 207 -20.80 -6.08 12.66
CA GLU A 207 -20.82 -7.39 12.03
C GLU A 207 -20.72 -8.44 13.15
N PRO A 208 -21.56 -9.49 13.15
CA PRO A 208 -21.55 -10.49 14.21
C PRO A 208 -20.30 -11.36 14.12
N GLY A 209 -19.52 -11.43 15.18
CA GLY A 209 -18.57 -12.53 15.41
C GLY A 209 -17.07 -12.21 15.43
N HIS A 210 -16.62 -10.99 15.63
CA HIS A 210 -15.21 -10.73 15.90
C HIS A 210 -14.94 -10.78 17.41
N GLY A 211 -14.53 -11.95 17.92
CA GLY A 211 -13.88 -12.05 19.22
C GLY A 211 -12.77 -11.00 19.31
N LEU A 212 -12.71 -10.25 20.41
CA LEU A 212 -11.68 -9.26 20.68
C LEU A 212 -10.31 -9.91 20.50
N VAL A 213 -9.65 -9.65 19.36
CA VAL A 213 -8.26 -10.07 19.16
C VAL A 213 -7.42 -9.13 20.01
N ASP A 214 -6.73 -9.67 20.99
CA ASP A 214 -5.83 -8.92 21.84
C ASP A 214 -4.71 -8.30 21.00
N ALA A 215 -4.84 -7.01 20.69
CA ALA A 215 -3.85 -6.22 19.93
C ALA A 215 -2.66 -5.78 20.80
N SER A 216 -2.58 -6.25 22.08
CA SER A 216 -1.47 -5.93 22.96
C SER A 216 -0.17 -6.53 22.44
N LEU A 217 0.93 -5.81 22.65
CA LEU A 217 2.27 -6.34 22.43
C LEU A 217 2.52 -7.48 23.43
N PRO A 218 3.12 -8.64 23.03
CA PRO A 218 3.40 -9.71 23.95
C PRO A 218 4.30 -9.26 25.10
N ALA A 219 4.05 -9.79 26.29
CA ALA A 219 4.79 -9.43 27.51
C ALA A 219 6.22 -10.00 27.54
N ASP A 220 6.46 -11.14 26.84
CA ASP A 220 7.82 -11.70 26.77
C ASP A 220 8.63 -10.95 25.65
N ALA A 221 9.59 -10.18 26.11
CA ALA A 221 10.45 -9.36 25.25
C ALA A 221 11.51 -10.19 24.51
N ASP A 222 11.75 -11.43 24.91
CA ASP A 222 12.92 -12.22 24.48
C ASP A 222 12.66 -13.06 23.22
N THR A 223 11.38 -13.33 22.88
CA THR A 223 11.05 -14.11 21.69
C THR A 223 11.06 -13.25 20.44
N PRO A 224 11.91 -13.54 19.43
CA PRO A 224 11.98 -12.78 18.18
C PRO A 224 10.63 -12.72 17.46
N VAL A 225 10.28 -11.57 16.90
CA VAL A 225 9.05 -11.38 16.13
C VAL A 225 9.35 -11.38 14.65
N VAL A 226 8.73 -12.30 13.92
CA VAL A 226 8.58 -12.29 12.46
C VAL A 226 7.25 -11.63 12.16
N LEU A 227 7.24 -10.54 11.40
CA LEU A 227 6.03 -9.75 11.17
C LEU A 227 5.60 -9.80 9.70
N PHE A 228 4.31 -9.96 9.47
CA PHE A 228 3.65 -9.72 8.20
C PHE A 228 2.61 -8.62 8.36
N VAL A 229 2.56 -7.69 7.41
CA VAL A 229 1.54 -6.63 7.35
C VAL A 229 0.94 -6.58 5.95
N GLY A 230 -0.36 -6.79 5.83
CA GLY A 230 -1.05 -6.73 4.55
C GLY A 230 -2.35 -7.52 4.50
N THR A 231 -2.94 -7.59 3.31
CA THR A 231 -4.13 -8.41 3.07
C THR A 231 -3.81 -9.90 3.22
N LEU A 232 -4.55 -10.61 4.05
CA LEU A 232 -4.40 -12.05 4.25
C LEU A 232 -5.00 -12.80 3.04
N SER A 233 -4.19 -12.96 1.99
CA SER A 233 -4.62 -13.54 0.71
C SER A 233 -3.53 -14.39 0.06
N ALA A 234 -3.91 -15.27 -0.86
CA ALA A 234 -2.99 -16.12 -1.61
C ALA A 234 -1.95 -15.31 -2.43
N LEU A 235 -2.35 -14.14 -2.98
CA LEU A 235 -1.42 -13.24 -3.66
C LEU A 235 -0.29 -12.76 -2.74
N LYS A 236 -0.58 -12.52 -1.47
CA LYS A 236 0.40 -12.07 -0.48
C LYS A 236 1.22 -13.22 0.13
N GLY A 237 0.91 -14.49 -0.22
CA GLY A 237 1.66 -15.66 0.18
C GLY A 237 1.64 -15.94 1.68
N VAL A 238 0.60 -15.48 2.37
CA VAL A 238 0.50 -15.66 3.83
C VAL A 238 0.38 -17.13 4.23
N ASP A 239 -0.17 -17.96 3.36
CA ASP A 239 -0.22 -19.42 3.47
C ASP A 239 1.20 -20.02 3.48
N ASP A 240 2.05 -19.66 2.50
CA ASP A 240 3.46 -20.07 2.45
C ASP A 240 4.22 -19.61 3.71
N LEU A 241 3.93 -18.41 4.21
CA LEU A 241 4.56 -17.85 5.40
C LEU A 241 4.23 -18.65 6.67
N VAL A 242 2.96 -19.01 6.85
CA VAL A 242 2.53 -19.81 8.02
C VAL A 242 3.17 -21.19 7.97
N GLU A 243 3.20 -21.84 6.79
CA GLU A 243 3.84 -23.14 6.61
C GLU A 243 5.35 -23.06 6.87
N ALA A 244 6.05 -22.07 6.29
CA ALA A 244 7.48 -21.84 6.50
C ALA A 244 7.83 -21.59 7.97
N SER A 245 7.01 -20.78 8.66
CA SER A 245 7.17 -20.48 10.07
C SER A 245 6.92 -21.71 10.96
N ALA A 246 5.90 -22.51 10.67
CA ALA A 246 5.61 -23.73 11.40
C ALA A 246 6.76 -24.75 11.31
N ALA A 247 7.33 -24.93 10.11
CA ALA A 247 8.49 -25.79 9.90
C ALA A 247 9.76 -25.31 10.63
N LEU A 248 9.86 -23.99 10.89
CA LEU A 248 11.01 -23.40 11.56
C LEU A 248 10.87 -23.36 13.08
N ALA A 249 9.67 -23.21 13.62
CA ALA A 249 9.42 -22.91 15.02
C ALA A 249 9.98 -23.93 16.02
N THR A 250 10.09 -25.21 15.63
CA THR A 250 10.65 -26.28 16.47
C THR A 250 12.15 -26.17 16.71
N ARG A 251 12.90 -25.63 15.74
CA ARG A 251 14.37 -25.49 15.84
C ARG A 251 14.83 -24.08 16.13
N ARG A 252 14.01 -23.08 15.81
CA ARG A 252 14.26 -21.66 16.10
C ARG A 252 13.00 -21.01 16.64
N PRO A 253 12.84 -20.95 17.96
CA PRO A 253 11.68 -20.33 18.58
C PRO A 253 11.53 -18.85 18.14
N HIS A 254 10.34 -18.51 17.69
CA HIS A 254 9.94 -17.17 17.28
C HIS A 254 8.43 -17.02 17.33
N ARG A 255 7.92 -15.80 17.25
CA ARG A 255 6.49 -15.51 17.06
C ARG A 255 6.27 -15.00 15.65
N LEU A 256 5.29 -15.56 14.96
CA LEU A 256 4.78 -14.99 13.72
C LEU A 256 3.55 -14.14 14.03
N VAL A 257 3.62 -12.84 13.67
CA VAL A 257 2.50 -11.91 13.84
C VAL A 257 1.99 -11.49 12.48
N LEU A 258 0.68 -11.70 12.25
CA LEU A 258 -0.03 -11.36 11.02
C LEU A 258 -0.95 -10.17 11.28
N VAL A 259 -0.59 -9.00 10.74
CA VAL A 259 -1.38 -7.77 10.84
C VAL A 259 -2.17 -7.57 9.55
N GLY A 260 -3.49 -7.53 9.66
CA GLY A 260 -4.39 -7.31 8.53
C GLY A 260 -5.59 -8.23 8.53
N ASP A 261 -6.35 -8.17 7.44
CA ASP A 261 -7.53 -9.01 7.21
C ASP A 261 -7.58 -9.44 5.74
N GLY A 262 -8.43 -10.39 5.40
CA GLY A 262 -8.57 -10.84 4.02
C GLY A 262 -9.23 -12.21 3.87
N PRO A 263 -9.34 -12.70 2.64
CA PRO A 263 -10.05 -13.97 2.35
C PRO A 263 -9.55 -15.18 3.12
N LEU A 264 -8.27 -15.20 3.52
CA LEU A 264 -7.68 -16.32 4.28
C LEU A 264 -7.78 -16.16 5.81
N ALA A 265 -8.26 -15.01 6.31
CA ALA A 265 -8.25 -14.72 7.75
C ALA A 265 -9.02 -15.75 8.59
N SER A 266 -10.20 -16.18 8.14
CA SER A 266 -11.03 -17.16 8.86
C SER A 266 -10.36 -18.53 8.94
N ALA A 267 -9.83 -19.02 7.81
CA ALA A 267 -9.11 -20.29 7.76
C ALA A 267 -7.86 -20.27 8.65
N LEU A 268 -7.08 -19.17 8.58
CA LEU A 268 -5.89 -19.00 9.40
C LEU A 268 -6.22 -18.96 10.91
N ARG A 269 -7.30 -18.29 11.33
CA ARG A 269 -7.72 -18.29 12.75
C ARG A 269 -8.07 -19.70 13.25
N ALA A 270 -8.64 -20.55 12.38
CA ALA A 270 -9.06 -21.89 12.74
C ALA A 270 -7.88 -22.89 12.81
N SER A 271 -6.80 -22.68 12.06
CA SER A 271 -5.74 -23.67 11.84
C SER A 271 -4.32 -23.20 12.16
N ALA A 272 -4.12 -21.94 12.53
CA ALA A 272 -2.79 -21.42 12.80
C ALA A 272 -2.13 -22.08 14.02
N PRO A 273 -0.84 -22.43 13.94
CA PRO A 273 -0.08 -22.94 15.10
C PRO A 273 -0.03 -21.93 16.25
N ALA A 274 0.21 -22.41 17.47
CA ALA A 274 0.19 -21.60 18.70
C ALA A 274 1.16 -20.40 18.71
N HIS A 275 2.28 -20.48 17.97
CA HIS A 275 3.24 -19.36 17.84
C HIS A 275 2.81 -18.29 16.83
N VAL A 276 1.72 -18.52 16.09
CA VAL A 276 1.17 -17.58 15.09
C VAL A 276 0.03 -16.78 15.69
N ARG A 277 0.13 -15.45 15.59
CA ARG A 277 -0.88 -14.53 16.09
C ARG A 277 -1.47 -13.69 14.98
N LEU A 278 -2.79 -13.63 14.87
CA LEU A 278 -3.52 -12.73 13.99
C LEU A 278 -4.06 -11.56 14.82
N THR A 279 -3.70 -10.32 14.46
CA THR A 279 -4.17 -9.11 15.16
C THR A 279 -5.44 -8.53 14.56
N GLY A 280 -5.81 -8.95 13.34
CA GLY A 280 -6.75 -8.17 12.52
C GLY A 280 -6.11 -6.87 11.99
N PRO A 281 -6.90 -6.00 11.35
CA PRO A 281 -6.43 -4.69 10.88
C PRO A 281 -6.13 -3.78 12.07
N LEU A 282 -5.03 -3.02 11.99
CA LEU A 282 -4.59 -2.09 13.02
C LEU A 282 -4.48 -0.66 12.45
N PRO A 283 -4.66 0.38 13.29
CA PRO A 283 -4.29 1.75 12.95
C PRO A 283 -2.80 1.87 12.60
N ARG A 284 -2.46 2.86 11.77
CA ARG A 284 -1.11 3.06 11.23
C ARG A 284 -0.04 3.18 12.34
N GLU A 285 -0.37 3.85 13.44
CA GLU A 285 0.49 4.01 14.62
C GLU A 285 0.85 2.66 15.23
N ARG A 286 -0.16 1.79 15.38
CA ARG A 286 0.03 0.44 15.94
C ARG A 286 0.80 -0.47 14.98
N VAL A 287 0.59 -0.32 13.67
CA VAL A 287 1.41 -1.00 12.66
C VAL A 287 2.88 -0.60 12.81
N ARG A 288 3.19 0.71 12.96
CA ARG A 288 4.56 1.18 13.17
C ARG A 288 5.19 0.64 14.44
N GLU A 289 4.44 0.53 15.53
CA GLU A 289 4.93 -0.08 16.77
C GLU A 289 5.30 -1.55 16.57
N TRP A 290 4.48 -2.32 15.86
CA TRP A 290 4.79 -3.70 15.51
C TRP A 290 6.02 -3.81 14.60
N VAL A 291 6.11 -2.93 13.59
CA VAL A 291 7.29 -2.84 12.70
C VAL A 291 8.55 -2.64 13.51
N ARG A 292 8.58 -1.64 14.40
CA ARG A 292 9.74 -1.33 15.26
C ARG A 292 10.14 -2.44 16.23
N ARG A 293 9.22 -3.35 16.54
CA ARG A 293 9.46 -4.50 17.41
C ARG A 293 9.89 -5.73 16.62
N ALA A 294 9.61 -5.79 15.36
CA ALA A 294 9.94 -6.94 14.53
C ALA A 294 11.45 -7.08 14.36
N ARG A 295 11.94 -8.33 14.45
CA ARG A 295 13.30 -8.66 14.07
C ARG A 295 13.44 -8.63 12.54
N VAL A 296 12.39 -9.07 11.84
CA VAL A 296 12.31 -9.08 10.38
C VAL A 296 10.85 -8.97 9.92
N ILE A 297 10.62 -8.29 8.81
CA ILE A 297 9.34 -8.31 8.11
C ILE A 297 9.42 -9.25 6.91
N VAL A 298 8.36 -10.03 6.72
CA VAL A 298 8.29 -11.01 5.63
C VAL A 298 7.12 -10.67 4.71
N LEU A 299 7.40 -10.54 3.40
CA LEU A 299 6.39 -10.33 2.37
C LEU A 299 6.59 -11.34 1.22
N PRO A 300 6.07 -12.56 1.31
CA PRO A 300 6.29 -13.61 0.33
C PRO A 300 5.22 -13.59 -0.78
N THR A 301 5.00 -12.43 -1.40
CA THR A 301 4.02 -12.29 -2.48
C THR A 301 4.36 -13.21 -3.65
N LYS A 302 3.35 -13.94 -4.15
CA LYS A 302 3.48 -14.90 -5.24
C LYS A 302 2.56 -14.57 -6.40
N PRO A 303 2.93 -14.96 -7.64
CA PRO A 303 2.06 -14.77 -8.79
C PRO A 303 0.71 -15.47 -8.57
N THR A 304 -0.39 -14.75 -8.77
CA THR A 304 -1.74 -15.29 -8.62
C THR A 304 -2.62 -14.75 -9.73
N GLN A 305 -3.24 -15.64 -10.50
CA GLN A 305 -4.13 -15.28 -11.62
C GLN A 305 -3.50 -14.28 -12.60
N GLY A 306 -2.21 -14.46 -12.94
CA GLY A 306 -1.46 -13.61 -13.86
C GLY A 306 -1.04 -12.25 -13.30
N ARG A 307 -1.26 -11.99 -12.00
CA ARG A 307 -0.81 -10.76 -11.31
C ARG A 307 0.34 -11.05 -10.35
N GLN A 308 1.17 -10.04 -10.15
CA GLN A 308 2.25 -10.04 -9.17
C GLN A 308 2.21 -8.74 -8.36
N GLU A 309 3.02 -8.66 -7.32
CA GLU A 309 3.17 -7.45 -6.52
C GLU A 309 3.72 -6.30 -7.38
N ALA A 310 3.08 -5.14 -7.32
CA ALA A 310 3.53 -3.99 -8.09
C ALA A 310 4.71 -3.28 -7.43
N ALA A 311 4.70 -3.17 -6.11
CA ALA A 311 5.73 -2.49 -5.34
C ALA A 311 5.93 -3.13 -3.95
N GLY A 312 4.92 -3.16 -3.07
CA GLY A 312 5.06 -3.68 -1.71
C GLY A 312 5.59 -2.62 -0.74
N LEU A 313 4.87 -1.51 -0.60
CA LEU A 313 5.29 -0.35 0.23
C LEU A 313 5.64 -0.72 1.67
N VAL A 314 5.02 -1.75 2.24
CA VAL A 314 5.34 -2.23 3.59
C VAL A 314 6.80 -2.64 3.76
N LEU A 315 7.46 -3.07 2.67
CA LEU A 315 8.90 -3.36 2.69
C LEU A 315 9.73 -2.08 2.90
N LEU A 316 9.32 -0.98 2.27
CA LEU A 316 9.95 0.33 2.46
C LEU A 316 9.67 0.89 3.85
N GLU A 317 8.43 0.73 4.34
CA GLU A 317 8.00 1.16 5.69
C GLU A 317 8.84 0.46 6.79
N ALA A 318 9.07 -0.84 6.62
CA ALA A 318 9.93 -1.61 7.51
C ALA A 318 11.37 -1.13 7.50
N GLN A 319 11.96 -1.04 6.31
CA GLN A 319 13.34 -0.64 6.12
C GLN A 319 13.59 0.82 6.53
N ALA A 320 12.60 1.71 6.36
CA ALA A 320 12.62 3.05 6.93
C ALA A 320 12.67 3.06 8.47
N CYS A 321 12.07 2.07 9.12
CA CYS A 321 12.19 1.86 10.57
C CYS A 321 13.50 1.15 10.97
N GLY A 322 14.42 0.87 10.05
CA GLY A 322 15.64 0.13 10.31
C GLY A 322 15.44 -1.36 10.52
N VAL A 323 14.34 -1.93 9.99
CA VAL A 323 14.03 -3.36 10.10
C VAL A 323 14.26 -4.03 8.74
N PRO A 324 15.22 -4.96 8.63
CA PRO A 324 15.44 -5.72 7.41
C PRO A 324 14.22 -6.56 7.00
N VAL A 325 14.15 -6.91 5.72
CA VAL A 325 13.01 -7.65 5.18
C VAL A 325 13.43 -8.95 4.52
N VAL A 326 12.51 -9.91 4.47
CA VAL A 326 12.59 -11.13 3.66
C VAL A 326 11.42 -11.12 2.69
N ALA A 327 11.69 -11.30 1.41
CA ALA A 327 10.63 -11.31 0.41
C ALA A 327 10.93 -12.31 -0.73
N TYR A 328 9.88 -12.80 -1.38
CA TYR A 328 10.07 -13.50 -2.63
C TYR A 328 10.49 -12.55 -3.74
N ARG A 329 11.41 -13.00 -4.59
CA ARG A 329 11.81 -12.29 -5.80
C ARG A 329 10.69 -12.38 -6.85
N THR A 330 9.73 -11.47 -6.79
CA THR A 330 8.56 -11.47 -7.67
C THR A 330 8.06 -10.06 -7.96
N GLY A 331 7.61 -9.81 -9.17
CA GLY A 331 7.09 -8.50 -9.58
C GLY A 331 8.05 -7.36 -9.29
N GLY A 332 7.51 -6.26 -8.74
CA GLY A 332 8.27 -5.09 -8.30
C GLY A 332 8.96 -5.23 -6.93
N THR A 333 8.79 -6.36 -6.23
CA THR A 333 9.38 -6.58 -4.89
C THR A 333 10.91 -6.36 -4.86
N PRO A 334 11.71 -6.83 -5.85
CA PRO A 334 13.15 -6.60 -5.83
C PRO A 334 13.57 -5.13 -5.85
N GLU A 335 12.72 -4.25 -6.37
CA GLU A 335 12.96 -2.82 -6.44
C GLU A 335 12.70 -2.10 -5.11
N MET A 336 12.08 -2.80 -4.14
CA MET A 336 11.69 -2.30 -2.82
C MET A 336 12.54 -2.90 -1.68
N VAL A 337 13.57 -3.67 -2.01
CA VAL A 337 14.41 -4.36 -1.02
C VAL A 337 15.84 -3.84 -1.11
N THR A 338 16.39 -3.40 0.03
CA THR A 338 17.77 -2.89 0.12
C THR A 338 18.77 -3.99 -0.24
N PRO A 339 19.59 -3.77 -1.28
CA PRO A 339 20.60 -4.75 -1.68
C PRO A 339 21.60 -5.04 -0.54
N GLY A 340 21.92 -6.31 -0.30
CA GLY A 340 22.89 -6.74 0.69
C GLY A 340 22.46 -6.67 2.16
N ALA A 341 21.46 -5.85 2.49
CA ALA A 341 20.99 -5.70 3.87
C ALA A 341 19.74 -6.52 4.18
N SER A 342 18.96 -6.86 3.17
CA SER A 342 17.71 -7.65 3.24
C SER A 342 17.80 -8.87 2.34
N LEU A 343 16.87 -9.81 2.46
CA LEU A 343 16.91 -11.09 1.74
C LEU A 343 15.81 -11.18 0.68
N LEU A 344 16.21 -11.57 -0.53
CA LEU A 344 15.33 -11.91 -1.63
C LEU A 344 15.41 -13.40 -1.92
N THR A 345 14.38 -14.13 -1.52
CA THR A 345 14.27 -15.58 -1.77
C THR A 345 13.91 -15.82 -3.22
N ALA A 346 14.77 -16.52 -3.96
CA ALA A 346 14.59 -16.75 -5.39
C ALA A 346 13.48 -17.79 -5.66
N GLU A 347 13.49 -18.88 -4.92
CA GLU A 347 12.47 -19.93 -5.00
C GLU A 347 11.24 -19.53 -4.18
N ARG A 348 10.07 -19.65 -4.80
CA ARG A 348 8.78 -19.32 -4.16
C ARG A 348 8.15 -20.56 -3.53
N THR A 349 8.84 -21.10 -2.53
CA THR A 349 8.39 -22.27 -1.76
C THR A 349 8.47 -21.99 -0.26
N PRO A 350 7.60 -22.58 0.57
CA PRO A 350 7.65 -22.47 2.03
C PRO A 350 9.02 -22.90 2.58
N TRP A 351 9.65 -23.90 2.01
CA TRP A 351 10.97 -24.39 2.42
C TRP A 351 12.06 -23.32 2.21
N ALA A 352 12.14 -22.72 1.02
CA ALA A 352 13.11 -21.67 0.73
C ALA A 352 12.87 -20.43 1.59
N LEU A 353 11.59 -20.09 1.82
CA LEU A 353 11.21 -19.00 2.70
C LEU A 353 11.63 -19.26 4.16
N SER A 354 11.42 -20.49 4.64
CA SER A 354 11.84 -20.92 5.99
C SER A 354 13.35 -20.74 6.18
N ARG A 355 14.17 -21.08 5.18
CA ARG A 355 15.64 -20.88 5.22
C ARG A 355 16.00 -19.40 5.31
N SER A 356 15.37 -18.55 4.51
CA SER A 356 15.64 -17.10 4.54
C SER A 356 15.20 -16.48 5.88
N ILE A 357 14.10 -16.93 6.45
CA ILE A 357 13.66 -16.50 7.80
C ILE A 357 14.66 -16.99 8.85
N ASP A 358 15.13 -18.23 8.77
CA ASP A 358 16.12 -18.79 9.68
C ASP A 358 17.44 -18.00 9.66
N GLU A 359 17.92 -17.67 8.47
CA GLU A 359 19.09 -16.79 8.26
C GLU A 359 18.89 -15.42 8.93
N ALA A 360 17.75 -14.77 8.70
CA ALA A 360 17.44 -13.47 9.29
C ALA A 360 17.32 -13.51 10.82
N LEU A 361 16.79 -14.59 11.36
CA LEU A 361 16.70 -14.80 12.81
C LEU A 361 18.05 -15.17 13.45
N ALA A 362 19.01 -15.65 12.67
CA ALA A 362 20.35 -16.01 13.13
C ALA A 362 21.31 -14.81 13.19
N TRP A 363 21.01 -13.69 12.56
CA TRP A 363 21.86 -12.49 12.64
C TRP A 363 22.05 -12.07 14.10
N SER A 364 23.27 -11.72 14.48
CA SER A 364 23.58 -11.10 15.75
C SER A 364 22.91 -9.72 15.86
N ASP A 365 22.80 -9.19 17.06
CA ASP A 365 22.23 -7.84 17.24
C ASP A 365 23.10 -6.76 16.58
N ALA A 366 24.41 -6.95 16.49
CA ALA A 366 25.32 -6.06 15.77
C ALA A 366 25.06 -6.09 14.25
N GLU A 367 24.96 -7.28 13.65
CA GLU A 367 24.60 -7.44 12.23
C GLU A 367 23.22 -6.89 11.92
N LEU A 368 22.24 -7.10 12.81
CA LEU A 368 20.90 -6.57 12.65
C LEU A 368 20.89 -5.03 12.68
N ALA A 369 21.66 -4.43 13.57
CA ALA A 369 21.80 -2.98 13.66
C ALA A 369 22.48 -2.40 12.41
N GLU A 370 23.55 -3.02 11.92
CA GLU A 370 24.24 -2.62 10.68
C GLU A 370 23.32 -2.71 9.47
N ARG A 371 22.63 -3.84 9.29
CA ARG A 371 21.66 -4.04 8.21
C ARG A 371 20.49 -3.06 8.30
N GLY A 372 20.00 -2.82 9.51
CA GLY A 372 18.93 -1.86 9.75
C GLY A 372 19.35 -0.43 9.39
N ALA A 373 20.56 -0.03 9.73
CA ALA A 373 21.12 1.27 9.35
C ALA A 373 21.28 1.41 7.83
N ALA A 374 21.78 0.36 7.15
CA ALA A 374 21.88 0.31 5.70
C ALA A 374 20.49 0.37 5.01
N CYS A 375 19.51 -0.36 5.53
CA CYS A 375 18.11 -0.31 5.06
C CYS A 375 17.55 1.12 5.16
N ARG A 376 17.70 1.75 6.31
CA ARG A 376 17.23 3.14 6.55
C ARG A 376 17.88 4.12 5.59
N ALA A 377 19.22 4.08 5.47
CA ALA A 377 19.96 4.99 4.61
C ALA A 377 19.54 4.85 3.13
N TRP A 378 19.38 3.62 2.66
CA TRP A 378 18.95 3.37 1.28
C TRP A 378 17.52 3.86 1.03
N VAL A 379 16.57 3.60 1.93
CA VAL A 379 15.19 4.09 1.76
C VAL A 379 15.14 5.61 1.78
N ASP A 380 15.89 6.27 2.66
CA ASP A 380 15.91 7.72 2.74
C ASP A 380 16.48 8.36 1.45
N ALA A 381 17.55 7.78 0.89
CA ALA A 381 18.17 8.25 -0.34
C ALA A 381 17.33 7.96 -1.59
N GLU A 382 16.82 6.74 -1.73
CA GLU A 382 16.32 6.21 -3.01
C GLU A 382 14.79 6.06 -3.06
N ARG A 383 14.13 5.98 -1.91
CA ARG A 383 12.70 5.61 -1.80
C ARG A 383 11.93 6.46 -0.80
N SER A 384 12.46 7.60 -0.38
CA SER A 384 11.74 8.53 0.49
C SER A 384 10.59 9.22 -0.26
N LEU A 385 9.54 9.57 0.47
CA LEU A 385 8.44 10.40 -0.04
C LEU A 385 8.97 11.76 -0.53
N ARG A 386 9.96 12.33 0.13
CA ARG A 386 10.61 13.59 -0.27
C ARG A 386 11.22 13.49 -1.67
N ALA A 387 11.98 12.44 -1.97
CA ALA A 387 12.56 12.22 -3.29
C ALA A 387 11.46 12.00 -4.35
N SER A 388 10.43 11.23 -4.02
CA SER A 388 9.27 10.98 -4.88
C SER A 388 8.50 12.27 -5.21
N VAL A 389 8.26 13.12 -4.22
CA VAL A 389 7.61 14.43 -4.36
C VAL A 389 8.41 15.36 -5.26
N ALA A 390 9.73 15.42 -5.09
CA ALA A 390 10.59 16.24 -5.92
C ALA A 390 10.49 15.83 -7.41
N GLN A 391 10.52 14.53 -7.68
CA GLN A 391 10.33 14.01 -9.04
C GLN A 391 8.91 14.33 -9.59
N LEU A 392 7.88 14.15 -8.79
CA LEU A 392 6.49 14.41 -9.21
C LEU A 392 6.26 15.88 -9.51
N ARG A 393 6.86 16.80 -8.73
CA ARG A 393 6.84 18.25 -8.99
C ARG A 393 7.44 18.58 -10.36
N THR A 394 8.62 18.04 -10.67
CA THR A 394 9.26 18.21 -11.99
C THR A 394 8.35 17.72 -13.13
N ILE A 395 7.65 16.59 -12.91
CA ILE A 395 6.69 16.06 -13.91
C ILE A 395 5.52 17.03 -14.10
N TYR A 396 4.94 17.57 -13.03
CA TYR A 396 3.83 18.52 -13.13
C TYR A 396 4.25 19.81 -13.82
N GLU A 397 5.41 20.36 -13.47
CA GLU A 397 5.94 21.57 -14.12
C GLU A 397 6.21 21.35 -15.63
N ALA A 398 6.66 20.15 -16.00
CA ALA A 398 6.91 19.81 -17.40
C ALA A 398 5.65 19.64 -18.23
N VAL A 399 4.54 19.17 -17.64
CA VAL A 399 3.28 18.96 -18.37
C VAL A 399 2.37 20.20 -18.35
N ALA A 400 2.52 21.09 -17.36
CA ALA A 400 1.72 22.32 -17.23
C ALA A 400 2.20 23.49 -18.14
N ARG A 401 3.37 23.34 -18.76
CA ARG A 401 3.92 24.26 -19.78
C ARG A 401 3.28 24.01 -21.15
#